data_544d6f54fe3ad65f3733e8bd2c7bd9bb
#
_entry.id   544d6f54fe3ad65f3733e8bd2c7bd9bb
#
_cell.length_a   1.000
_cell.length_b   1.000
_cell.length_c   1.000
_cell.angle_alpha   90.00
_cell.angle_beta   90.00
_cell.angle_gamma   90.00
#
_symmetry.space_group_name_H-M   'P 1'
#
loop_
_entity.id
_entity.type
_entity.pdbx_description
1 polymer ?
#
loop_
_entity_poly.entity_id
_entity_poly.type
_entity_poly.pdbx_seq_one_letter_code
_entity_poly.pdbx_strand_id
1 'polypeptide(L)'
;MTAHAVLTPSHRYVLPGGSTWFSVKGADASYASADAPTDLSYTVNDELGTVSGQTFTAGSKAGRATITGSNGAVSGSMNVCITTGVDSIALQSGGKALSSISVKPGQSINVDALAYHLGHTMGAADSCFKWSVSGDVGAVNADGVFTAGSRMASGTLTCSYGSVSKSIPINVGMGDAQSAYTVADFENGLNNLTASDGVTLSRVTDYTSVARGTGSLQAMWNGTGTDGFTIFAPAADASSMKHLTLWAHSRNTAGTLTAVFADAEGNELTAPLSAATGNSWKQLTASVPDGAQQFTGLRFDKSGAGSGGSALYLDQIVLSADHAVTNTDAPSVKLNTTSATVSIGTNAALSGTATMENGKYPVRASNIAVKVDGKAVSGAAVMSGSTMTITTGTLSAGTHTVTADVSDDAGNRTRVCATVTAGSASNVFADTASHWANGYASLLSARGIMKGETANGSTYFRPNRNLTRQEFAVTMARLLNLDTSSTSGTLGFADEDSIPSWARGAVAAVSRANIMNGSSSNGKLYFNSQATMTRTEVMTVIGRCLPRGYAAVSLNYTDASVIPSWATEQVKTCVSAGVIGGYSDGTIRPNGNITRGEIAKILALF
;
A
#
# COMPACT_ATOMS: atom_id res chain seq x y z
N MET A 1 29.34 -15.78 14.93
CA MET A 1 29.40 -16.99 14.08
C MET A 1 28.06 -17.68 14.19
N THR A 2 27.45 -18.06 13.10
CA THR A 2 26.12 -18.70 13.08
C THR A 2 26.21 -20.10 13.69
N ALA A 3 25.42 -20.40 14.70
CA ALA A 3 25.36 -21.69 15.39
C ALA A 3 24.05 -22.46 15.10
N HIS A 4 22.98 -21.73 14.74
CA HIS A 4 21.66 -22.29 14.48
C HIS A 4 21.05 -21.70 13.22
N ALA A 5 20.28 -22.51 12.48
CA ALA A 5 19.36 -22.04 11.45
C ALA A 5 17.96 -21.85 12.05
N VAL A 6 17.34 -20.71 11.78
CA VAL A 6 15.96 -20.41 12.19
C VAL A 6 15.08 -20.41 10.96
N LEU A 7 14.26 -21.45 10.81
CA LEU A 7 13.33 -21.62 9.71
C LEU A 7 11.95 -21.09 10.14
N THR A 8 11.34 -20.24 9.33
CA THR A 8 10.02 -19.66 9.64
C THR A 8 9.09 -19.82 8.44
N PRO A 9 8.02 -20.63 8.56
CA PRO A 9 7.09 -20.84 7.47
C PRO A 9 6.17 -19.63 7.29
N SER A 10 5.80 -19.33 6.02
CA SER A 10 4.80 -18.31 5.69
C SER A 10 3.39 -18.73 6.16
N HIS A 11 3.12 -20.04 6.17
CA HIS A 11 1.88 -20.61 6.69
C HIS A 11 2.20 -21.75 7.64
N ARG A 12 1.65 -21.70 8.86
CA ARG A 12 1.78 -22.77 9.87
C ARG A 12 0.88 -23.96 9.58
N TYR A 13 -0.21 -23.73 8.86
CA TYR A 13 -1.19 -24.72 8.45
C TYR A 13 -1.17 -24.81 6.94
N VAL A 14 -1.25 -26.01 6.42
CA VAL A 14 -1.24 -26.29 4.98
C VAL A 14 -2.31 -27.35 4.70
N LEU A 15 -3.06 -27.19 3.62
CA LEU A 15 -3.96 -28.24 3.13
C LEU A 15 -3.15 -29.42 2.57
N PRO A 16 -3.68 -30.65 2.60
CA PRO A 16 -3.13 -31.73 1.79
C PRO A 16 -3.01 -31.30 0.31
N GLY A 17 -1.81 -31.47 -0.28
CA GLY A 17 -1.49 -30.99 -1.62
C GLY A 17 -1.15 -29.50 -1.73
N GLY A 18 -1.34 -28.71 -0.67
CA GLY A 18 -0.96 -27.30 -0.63
C GLY A 18 0.52 -27.10 -0.32
N SER A 19 0.99 -25.86 -0.36
CA SER A 19 2.38 -25.53 -0.14
C SER A 19 2.57 -24.30 0.74
N THR A 20 3.75 -24.20 1.35
CA THR A 20 4.20 -23.03 2.11
C THR A 20 5.67 -22.78 1.84
N TRP A 21 6.03 -21.55 1.57
CA TRP A 21 7.44 -21.15 1.56
C TRP A 21 7.92 -20.82 2.98
N PHE A 22 9.23 -20.83 3.20
CA PHE A 22 9.81 -20.47 4.47
C PHE A 22 11.07 -19.63 4.30
N SER A 23 11.29 -18.74 5.26
CA SER A 23 12.52 -17.97 5.36
C SER A 23 13.53 -18.67 6.26
N VAL A 24 14.81 -18.44 5.98
CA VAL A 24 15.94 -18.92 6.80
C VAL A 24 16.71 -17.73 7.32
N LYS A 25 16.93 -17.70 8.64
CA LYS A 25 17.81 -16.75 9.32
C LYS A 25 18.84 -17.50 10.13
N GLY A 26 19.98 -16.85 10.43
CA GLY A 26 20.97 -17.38 11.35
C GLY A 26 20.74 -16.88 12.77
N ALA A 27 21.14 -17.71 13.74
CA ALA A 27 21.30 -17.32 15.14
C ALA A 27 22.65 -17.84 15.68
N ASP A 28 23.27 -17.10 16.58
CA ASP A 28 24.46 -17.52 17.28
C ASP A 28 24.14 -18.51 18.45
N ALA A 29 25.15 -18.93 19.20
CA ALA A 29 24.98 -19.88 20.30
C ALA A 29 24.08 -19.35 21.45
N SER A 30 23.86 -18.04 21.52
CA SER A 30 22.95 -17.39 22.47
C SER A 30 21.57 -17.02 21.85
N TYR A 31 21.29 -17.52 20.65
CA TYR A 31 20.09 -17.22 19.86
C TYR A 31 19.94 -15.73 19.44
N ALA A 32 21.02 -14.97 19.50
CA ALA A 32 21.02 -13.64 18.90
C ALA A 32 21.13 -13.74 17.37
N SER A 33 20.60 -12.72 16.66
CA SER A 33 20.60 -12.69 15.19
C SER A 33 22.03 -12.76 14.63
N ALA A 34 22.25 -13.66 13.67
CA ALA A 34 23.50 -13.87 12.96
C ALA A 34 23.21 -13.96 11.45
N ASP A 35 24.27 -14.02 10.63
CA ASP A 35 24.14 -14.19 9.19
C ASP A 35 23.38 -15.48 8.85
N ALA A 36 22.54 -15.42 7.81
CA ALA A 36 21.81 -16.59 7.35
C ALA A 36 22.81 -17.67 6.86
N PRO A 37 22.67 -18.93 7.30
CA PRO A 37 23.51 -20.01 6.81
C PRO A 37 23.23 -20.29 5.33
N THR A 38 24.29 -20.58 4.58
CA THR A 38 24.21 -20.98 3.17
C THR A 38 24.27 -22.50 3.03
N ASP A 39 23.91 -22.98 1.84
CA ASP A 39 24.07 -24.39 1.42
C ASP A 39 23.36 -25.41 2.32
N LEU A 40 22.19 -25.03 2.85
CA LEU A 40 21.37 -25.94 3.63
C LEU A 40 20.69 -26.99 2.72
N SER A 41 20.84 -28.27 3.10
CA SER A 41 20.01 -29.36 2.58
C SER A 41 18.76 -29.50 3.46
N TYR A 42 17.62 -29.76 2.86
CA TYR A 42 16.35 -29.87 3.56
C TYR A 42 15.81 -31.29 3.53
N THR A 43 15.30 -31.75 4.67
CA THR A 43 14.61 -33.04 4.83
C THR A 43 13.25 -32.83 5.48
N VAL A 44 12.33 -33.75 5.23
CA VAL A 44 10.99 -33.81 5.84
C VAL A 44 10.81 -35.17 6.46
N ASN A 45 10.22 -35.22 7.65
CA ASN A 45 9.90 -36.50 8.31
C ASN A 45 8.65 -37.16 7.70
N ASP A 46 8.58 -38.50 7.91
CA ASP A 46 7.35 -39.31 7.78
C ASP A 46 6.63 -39.26 6.44
N GLU A 47 7.32 -38.99 5.34
CA GLU A 47 6.74 -38.93 3.98
C GLU A 47 5.53 -37.98 3.88
N LEU A 48 5.47 -36.97 4.77
CA LEU A 48 4.36 -36.01 4.82
C LEU A 48 4.40 -34.96 3.71
N GLY A 49 5.47 -34.94 2.91
CA GLY A 49 5.60 -33.98 1.81
C GLY A 49 7.02 -33.95 1.26
N THR A 50 7.28 -32.94 0.45
CA THR A 50 8.58 -32.70 -0.17
C THR A 50 9.03 -31.27 0.02
N VAL A 51 10.34 -31.03 0.00
CA VAL A 51 10.91 -29.68 -0.02
C VAL A 51 11.73 -29.48 -1.28
N SER A 52 11.49 -28.37 -1.96
CA SER A 52 12.29 -27.91 -3.09
C SER A 52 12.68 -26.46 -2.84
N GLY A 53 14.00 -26.20 -2.74
CA GLY A 53 14.48 -24.90 -2.28
C GLY A 53 13.91 -24.57 -0.90
N GLN A 54 13.28 -23.41 -0.75
CA GLN A 54 12.63 -22.96 0.49
C GLN A 54 11.09 -23.11 0.42
N THR A 55 10.59 -24.07 -0.35
CA THR A 55 9.16 -24.36 -0.46
C THR A 55 8.89 -25.79 -0.01
N PHE A 56 8.03 -25.96 0.98
CA PHE A 56 7.47 -27.22 1.40
C PHE A 56 6.14 -27.43 0.68
N THR A 57 5.96 -28.60 0.08
CA THR A 57 4.69 -29.07 -0.51
C THR A 57 4.20 -30.27 0.27
N ALA A 58 2.99 -30.16 0.80
CA ALA A 58 2.37 -31.21 1.61
C ALA A 58 1.93 -32.39 0.74
N GLY A 59 2.11 -33.59 1.27
CA GLY A 59 1.51 -34.82 0.73
C GLY A 59 0.00 -34.89 1.02
N SER A 60 -0.60 -36.04 0.75
CA SER A 60 -2.04 -36.27 0.96
C SER A 60 -2.43 -36.58 2.41
N LYS A 61 -1.47 -36.93 3.28
CA LYS A 61 -1.72 -37.33 4.67
C LYS A 61 -1.70 -36.11 5.59
N ALA A 62 -2.71 -35.97 6.45
CA ALA A 62 -2.69 -35.02 7.55
C ALA A 62 -1.66 -35.44 8.60
N GLY A 63 -1.02 -34.44 9.21
CA GLY A 63 0.00 -34.69 10.21
C GLY A 63 0.86 -33.47 10.49
N ARG A 64 1.85 -33.62 11.37
CA ARG A 64 2.83 -32.60 11.68
C ARG A 64 4.13 -32.89 10.92
N ALA A 65 4.34 -32.16 9.85
CA ALA A 65 5.60 -32.20 9.11
C ALA A 65 6.67 -31.39 9.84
N THR A 66 7.83 -32.03 10.08
CA THR A 66 9.04 -31.36 10.59
C THR A 66 10.01 -31.22 9.43
N ILE A 67 10.28 -29.99 9.04
CA ILE A 67 11.25 -29.65 8.01
C ILE A 67 12.56 -29.28 8.71
N THR A 68 13.63 -30.00 8.40
CA THR A 68 14.97 -29.76 8.96
C THR A 68 15.90 -29.30 7.85
N GLY A 69 16.52 -28.15 8.05
CA GLY A 69 17.60 -27.64 7.20
C GLY A 69 18.97 -27.84 7.89
N SER A 70 19.92 -28.40 7.17
CA SER A 70 21.28 -28.64 7.72
C SER A 70 22.35 -28.60 6.61
N ASN A 71 23.54 -28.11 6.95
CA ASN A 71 24.74 -28.21 6.12
C ASN A 71 25.88 -28.97 6.85
N GLY A 72 25.54 -29.71 7.93
CA GLY A 72 26.48 -30.44 8.74
C GLY A 72 27.12 -29.62 9.88
N ALA A 73 27.30 -28.32 9.70
CA ALA A 73 27.85 -27.42 10.73
C ALA A 73 26.74 -26.67 11.49
N VAL A 74 25.67 -26.33 10.79
CA VAL A 74 24.52 -25.59 11.32
C VAL A 74 23.24 -26.32 10.94
N SER A 75 22.31 -26.41 11.88
CA SER A 75 20.99 -26.98 11.61
C SER A 75 19.88 -26.20 12.29
N GLY A 76 18.66 -26.40 11.79
CA GLY A 76 17.44 -25.88 12.40
C GLY A 76 16.22 -26.58 11.84
N SER A 77 15.13 -26.54 12.59
CA SER A 77 13.89 -27.20 12.19
C SER A 77 12.69 -26.27 12.38
N MET A 78 11.68 -26.48 11.56
CA MET A 78 10.36 -25.87 11.72
C MET A 78 9.27 -26.93 11.61
N ASN A 79 8.10 -26.60 12.12
CA ASN A 79 6.93 -27.45 12.02
C ASN A 79 5.85 -26.81 11.17
N VAL A 80 5.22 -27.61 10.32
CA VAL A 80 4.05 -27.27 9.55
C VAL A 80 2.96 -28.32 9.82
N CYS A 81 1.76 -27.88 10.13
CA CYS A 81 0.64 -28.77 10.36
C CYS A 81 -0.15 -28.95 9.06
N ILE A 82 -0.18 -30.17 8.53
CA ILE A 82 -1.02 -30.56 7.41
C ILE A 82 -2.38 -30.96 7.97
N THR A 83 -3.41 -30.24 7.65
CA THR A 83 -4.73 -30.46 8.21
C THR A 83 -5.84 -30.20 7.18
N THR A 84 -6.92 -30.94 7.30
CA THR A 84 -8.18 -30.73 6.54
C THR A 84 -9.18 -29.84 7.27
N GLY A 85 -8.81 -29.37 8.47
CA GLY A 85 -9.66 -28.50 9.30
C GLY A 85 -9.67 -27.09 8.74
N VAL A 86 -10.59 -26.79 7.84
CA VAL A 86 -10.86 -25.43 7.35
C VAL A 86 -12.02 -24.84 8.15
N ASP A 87 -11.84 -23.63 8.70
CA ASP A 87 -12.88 -22.95 9.47
C ASP A 87 -13.67 -21.98 8.60
N SER A 88 -13.00 -21.35 7.61
CA SER A 88 -13.63 -20.43 6.65
C SER A 88 -12.83 -20.32 5.36
N ILE A 89 -13.51 -19.86 4.32
CA ILE A 89 -12.91 -19.56 3.00
C ILE A 89 -13.22 -18.11 2.65
N ALA A 90 -12.24 -17.37 2.18
CA ALA A 90 -12.41 -16.07 1.54
C ALA A 90 -12.00 -16.17 0.07
N LEU A 91 -12.61 -15.36 -0.79
CA LEU A 91 -12.29 -15.27 -2.21
C LEU A 91 -11.67 -13.92 -2.51
N GLN A 92 -10.65 -13.90 -3.35
CA GLN A 92 -9.96 -12.70 -3.80
C GLN A 92 -9.61 -12.77 -5.28
N SER A 93 -9.26 -11.64 -5.88
CA SER A 93 -8.65 -11.58 -7.21
C SER A 93 -7.59 -10.49 -7.21
N GLY A 94 -6.38 -10.84 -7.65
CA GLY A 94 -5.25 -9.91 -7.61
C GLY A 94 -4.96 -9.37 -6.20
N GLY A 95 -5.16 -10.20 -5.16
CA GLY A 95 -4.96 -9.83 -3.75
C GLY A 95 -6.08 -8.97 -3.14
N LYS A 96 -7.18 -8.71 -3.87
CA LYS A 96 -8.35 -7.96 -3.38
C LYS A 96 -9.50 -8.91 -3.07
N ALA A 97 -10.12 -8.74 -1.90
CA ALA A 97 -11.27 -9.55 -1.51
C ALA A 97 -12.44 -9.37 -2.50
N LEU A 98 -13.06 -10.47 -2.89
CA LEU A 98 -14.23 -10.50 -3.77
C LEU A 98 -15.51 -10.74 -2.95
N SER A 99 -16.50 -9.88 -3.17
CA SER A 99 -17.87 -10.07 -2.71
C SER A 99 -18.84 -10.39 -3.84
N SER A 100 -18.44 -10.10 -5.09
CA SER A 100 -19.19 -10.40 -6.31
C SER A 100 -18.23 -10.40 -7.51
N ILE A 101 -18.66 -10.99 -8.62
CA ILE A 101 -17.99 -10.93 -9.91
C ILE A 101 -18.91 -10.26 -10.91
N SER A 102 -18.42 -9.22 -11.58
CA SER A 102 -19.08 -8.61 -12.74
C SER A 102 -18.11 -8.63 -13.90
N VAL A 103 -18.46 -9.35 -14.95
CA VAL A 103 -17.62 -9.54 -16.14
C VAL A 103 -18.48 -9.47 -17.40
N LYS A 104 -17.87 -9.16 -18.54
CA LYS A 104 -18.51 -9.21 -19.84
C LYS A 104 -18.56 -10.64 -20.37
N PRO A 105 -19.49 -10.95 -21.30
CA PRO A 105 -19.47 -12.22 -22.01
C PRO A 105 -18.09 -12.53 -22.58
N GLY A 106 -17.59 -13.73 -22.35
CA GLY A 106 -16.29 -14.23 -22.83
C GLY A 106 -15.07 -13.78 -22.00
N GLN A 107 -15.20 -12.89 -21.04
CA GLN A 107 -14.08 -12.51 -20.19
C GLN A 107 -13.75 -13.56 -19.14
N SER A 108 -12.47 -13.63 -18.77
CA SER A 108 -12.00 -14.48 -17.66
C SER A 108 -11.49 -13.64 -16.50
N ILE A 109 -11.68 -14.15 -15.29
CA ILE A 109 -11.12 -13.60 -14.05
C ILE A 109 -10.50 -14.73 -13.24
N ASN A 110 -9.30 -14.50 -12.70
CA ASN A 110 -8.69 -15.42 -11.75
C ASN A 110 -9.23 -15.12 -10.35
N VAL A 111 -9.74 -16.15 -9.70
CA VAL A 111 -10.26 -16.08 -8.33
C VAL A 111 -9.44 -17.03 -7.47
N ASP A 112 -8.72 -16.46 -6.51
CA ASP A 112 -7.91 -17.20 -5.56
C ASP A 112 -8.73 -17.49 -4.30
N ALA A 113 -8.61 -18.70 -3.75
CA ALA A 113 -9.23 -19.09 -2.49
C ALA A 113 -8.25 -19.05 -1.33
N LEU A 114 -8.60 -18.35 -0.28
CA LEU A 114 -7.87 -18.33 0.99
C LEU A 114 -8.62 -19.16 2.03
N ALA A 115 -8.05 -20.30 2.42
CA ALA A 115 -8.54 -21.07 3.56
C ALA A 115 -7.98 -20.51 4.88
N TYR A 116 -8.79 -20.61 5.94
CA TYR A 116 -8.41 -20.21 7.28
C TYR A 116 -8.61 -21.37 8.26
N HIS A 117 -7.65 -21.51 9.18
CA HIS A 117 -7.73 -22.42 10.31
C HIS A 117 -7.23 -21.73 11.57
N LEU A 118 -8.03 -21.75 12.65
CA LEU A 118 -7.74 -21.07 13.92
C LEU A 118 -7.31 -19.60 13.74
N GLY A 119 -7.96 -18.90 12.80
CA GLY A 119 -7.69 -17.48 12.50
C GLY A 119 -6.43 -17.23 11.66
N HIS A 120 -5.73 -18.27 11.19
CA HIS A 120 -4.55 -18.15 10.34
C HIS A 120 -4.87 -18.57 8.91
N THR A 121 -4.29 -17.89 7.93
CA THR A 121 -4.32 -18.33 6.54
C THR A 121 -3.54 -19.64 6.40
N MET A 122 -4.05 -20.53 5.55
CA MET A 122 -3.45 -21.83 5.24
C MET A 122 -2.71 -21.76 3.90
N GLY A 123 -1.62 -22.49 3.79
CA GLY A 123 -0.95 -22.77 2.51
C GLY A 123 -1.82 -23.73 1.70
N ALA A 124 -2.38 -23.24 0.60
CA ALA A 124 -3.23 -24.00 -0.30
C ALA A 124 -3.05 -23.47 -1.73
N ALA A 125 -3.11 -24.35 -2.72
CA ALA A 125 -3.32 -23.96 -4.11
C ALA A 125 -4.82 -23.96 -4.42
N ASP A 126 -5.26 -23.19 -5.40
CA ASP A 126 -6.68 -23.15 -5.80
C ASP A 126 -7.22 -24.52 -6.23
N SER A 127 -6.36 -25.37 -6.77
CA SER A 127 -6.66 -26.77 -7.09
C SER A 127 -6.94 -27.67 -5.88
N CYS A 128 -6.65 -27.22 -4.66
CA CYS A 128 -7.07 -27.92 -3.44
C CYS A 128 -8.58 -27.80 -3.16
N PHE A 129 -9.24 -26.82 -3.77
CA PHE A 129 -10.66 -26.53 -3.56
C PHE A 129 -11.52 -27.12 -4.66
N LYS A 130 -12.79 -27.30 -4.34
CA LYS A 130 -13.81 -27.64 -5.32
C LYS A 130 -14.53 -26.38 -5.75
N TRP A 131 -14.41 -26.09 -7.04
CA TRP A 131 -15.04 -24.94 -7.66
C TRP A 131 -16.31 -25.35 -8.42
N SER A 132 -17.33 -24.52 -8.37
CA SER A 132 -18.55 -24.69 -9.14
C SER A 132 -19.22 -23.36 -9.42
N VAL A 133 -20.00 -23.31 -10.49
CA VAL A 133 -20.88 -22.19 -10.81
C VAL A 133 -22.31 -22.69 -10.94
N SER A 134 -23.25 -21.82 -10.62
CA SER A 134 -24.69 -22.02 -10.87
C SER A 134 -25.19 -20.91 -11.79
N GLY A 135 -26.28 -21.17 -12.51
CA GLY A 135 -26.77 -20.28 -13.58
C GLY A 135 -25.99 -20.50 -14.89
N ASP A 136 -26.46 -19.87 -15.95
CA ASP A 136 -25.83 -19.97 -17.31
C ASP A 136 -24.73 -18.91 -17.49
N VAL A 137 -23.87 -18.78 -16.47
CA VAL A 137 -22.87 -17.69 -16.37
C VAL A 137 -21.52 -18.03 -16.99
N GLY A 138 -21.28 -19.29 -17.35
CA GLY A 138 -19.99 -19.76 -17.86
C GLY A 138 -19.42 -20.91 -17.06
N ALA A 139 -18.10 -21.03 -16.97
CA ALA A 139 -17.41 -22.13 -16.32
C ALA A 139 -16.26 -21.64 -15.42
N VAL A 140 -15.92 -22.44 -14.42
CA VAL A 140 -14.72 -22.24 -13.60
C VAL A 140 -13.86 -23.50 -13.68
N ASN A 141 -12.55 -23.35 -13.82
CA ASN A 141 -11.61 -24.47 -13.82
C ASN A 141 -11.11 -24.80 -12.38
N ALA A 142 -10.29 -25.83 -12.24
CA ALA A 142 -9.75 -26.27 -10.96
C ALA A 142 -8.80 -25.23 -10.32
N ASP A 143 -8.22 -24.34 -11.11
CA ASP A 143 -7.30 -23.30 -10.64
C ASP A 143 -8.03 -21.97 -10.32
N GLY A 144 -9.36 -22.00 -10.18
CA GLY A 144 -10.15 -20.84 -9.81
C GLY A 144 -10.37 -19.82 -10.96
N VAL A 145 -9.95 -20.13 -12.19
CA VAL A 145 -10.18 -19.23 -13.33
C VAL A 145 -11.64 -19.38 -13.79
N PHE A 146 -12.43 -18.35 -13.53
CA PHE A 146 -13.79 -18.24 -14.07
C PHE A 146 -13.76 -17.61 -15.45
N THR A 147 -14.40 -18.25 -16.43
CA THR A 147 -14.62 -17.74 -17.79
C THR A 147 -16.10 -17.57 -18.03
N ALA A 148 -16.50 -16.33 -18.31
CA ALA A 148 -17.90 -15.99 -18.57
C ALA A 148 -18.40 -16.64 -19.89
N GLY A 149 -19.65 -17.05 -19.88
CA GLY A 149 -20.36 -17.50 -21.08
C GLY A 149 -20.55 -16.38 -22.11
N SER A 150 -21.03 -16.75 -23.29
CA SER A 150 -21.26 -15.80 -24.39
C SER A 150 -22.55 -14.98 -24.25
N ARG A 151 -23.36 -15.22 -23.22
CA ARG A 151 -24.66 -14.57 -22.98
C ARG A 151 -24.67 -13.84 -21.65
N MET A 152 -25.48 -12.79 -21.56
CA MET A 152 -25.78 -12.15 -20.30
C MET A 152 -26.54 -13.11 -19.38
N ALA A 153 -26.05 -13.32 -18.16
CA ALA A 153 -26.64 -14.21 -17.17
C ALA A 153 -26.22 -13.82 -15.77
N SER A 154 -27.03 -14.18 -14.80
CA SER A 154 -26.71 -14.07 -13.36
C SER A 154 -26.62 -15.45 -12.74
N GLY A 155 -25.68 -15.61 -11.80
CA GLY A 155 -25.45 -16.88 -11.13
C GLY A 155 -24.58 -16.72 -9.89
N THR A 156 -23.93 -17.81 -9.49
CA THR A 156 -23.13 -17.83 -8.26
C THR A 156 -21.86 -18.65 -8.49
N LEU A 157 -20.72 -18.13 -8.09
CA LEU A 157 -19.48 -18.90 -7.94
C LEU A 157 -19.41 -19.43 -6.52
N THR A 158 -19.16 -20.72 -6.40
CA THR A 158 -18.97 -21.40 -5.11
C THR A 158 -17.62 -22.09 -5.09
N CYS A 159 -16.84 -21.78 -4.05
CA CYS A 159 -15.61 -22.47 -3.68
C CYS A 159 -15.86 -23.24 -2.39
N SER A 160 -15.44 -24.51 -2.33
CA SER A 160 -15.66 -25.34 -1.14
C SER A 160 -14.48 -26.27 -0.84
N TYR A 161 -14.32 -26.58 0.46
CA TYR A 161 -13.42 -27.61 0.96
C TYR A 161 -14.11 -28.37 2.09
N GLY A 162 -14.34 -29.66 1.92
CA GLY A 162 -15.16 -30.43 2.85
C GLY A 162 -16.60 -29.88 2.98
N SER A 163 -16.98 -29.54 4.20
CA SER A 163 -18.28 -28.91 4.50
C SER A 163 -18.26 -27.39 4.48
N VAL A 164 -17.08 -26.77 4.36
CA VAL A 164 -16.94 -25.30 4.36
C VAL A 164 -17.03 -24.79 2.93
N SER A 165 -17.83 -23.76 2.71
CA SER A 165 -17.96 -23.14 1.40
C SER A 165 -18.10 -21.63 1.49
N LYS A 166 -17.70 -20.97 0.40
CA LYS A 166 -17.91 -19.53 0.17
C LYS A 166 -18.54 -19.36 -1.20
N SER A 167 -19.67 -18.65 -1.23
CA SER A 167 -20.36 -18.32 -2.48
C SER A 167 -20.38 -16.80 -2.68
N ILE A 168 -20.22 -16.35 -3.91
CA ILE A 168 -20.38 -14.97 -4.33
C ILE A 168 -21.21 -14.89 -5.61
N PRO A 169 -22.06 -13.85 -5.77
CA PRO A 169 -22.83 -13.66 -6.98
C PRO A 169 -21.95 -13.34 -8.18
N ILE A 170 -22.32 -13.85 -9.34
CA ILE A 170 -21.75 -13.53 -10.64
C ILE A 170 -22.81 -12.81 -11.47
N ASN A 171 -22.42 -11.73 -12.12
CA ASN A 171 -23.20 -11.08 -13.15
C ASN A 171 -22.38 -11.05 -14.45
N VAL A 172 -22.80 -11.79 -15.44
CA VAL A 172 -22.29 -11.71 -16.80
C VAL A 172 -23.23 -10.81 -17.57
N GLY A 173 -22.77 -9.63 -17.83
CA GLY A 173 -23.58 -8.61 -18.46
C GLY A 173 -22.72 -7.51 -19.04
N MET A 174 -23.33 -6.56 -19.71
CA MET A 174 -22.79 -5.22 -19.83
C MET A 174 -22.85 -4.68 -18.40
N GLY A 175 -21.77 -4.90 -17.61
CA GLY A 175 -21.74 -4.60 -16.18
C GLY A 175 -22.41 -3.27 -15.91
N ASP A 176 -22.90 -3.03 -14.70
CA ASP A 176 -23.39 -1.68 -14.34
C ASP A 176 -22.45 -0.71 -14.99
N ALA A 177 -22.97 0.12 -15.93
CA ALA A 177 -22.14 0.96 -16.78
C ALA A 177 -21.23 1.74 -15.84
N GLN A 178 -19.98 1.27 -15.71
CA GLN A 178 -19.03 1.95 -14.85
C GLN A 178 -18.85 3.29 -15.52
N SER A 179 -19.30 4.34 -14.87
CA SER A 179 -19.12 5.70 -15.38
C SER A 179 -17.63 6.03 -15.54
N ALA A 180 -16.75 5.26 -14.91
CA ALA A 180 -15.31 5.37 -15.06
C ALA A 180 -14.60 4.05 -14.72
N TYR A 181 -13.46 3.78 -15.39
CA TYR A 181 -12.60 2.62 -15.21
C TYR A 181 -11.13 3.04 -15.13
N THR A 182 -10.46 2.71 -14.04
CA THR A 182 -9.01 2.96 -13.89
C THR A 182 -8.23 1.89 -14.62
N VAL A 183 -7.54 2.28 -15.70
CA VAL A 183 -6.63 1.42 -16.47
C VAL A 183 -5.35 1.18 -15.68
N ALA A 184 -4.79 2.24 -15.09
CA ALA A 184 -3.58 2.17 -14.28
C ALA A 184 -3.56 3.27 -13.21
N ASP A 185 -3.24 2.89 -11.99
CA ASP A 185 -3.07 3.80 -10.85
C ASP A 185 -1.65 3.78 -10.27
N PHE A 186 -0.83 2.81 -10.66
CA PHE A 186 0.56 2.59 -10.25
C PHE A 186 0.77 2.44 -8.73
N GLU A 187 -0.29 2.20 -7.96
CA GLU A 187 -0.19 2.05 -6.51
C GLU A 187 0.55 0.77 -6.10
N ASN A 188 0.41 -0.31 -6.89
CA ASN A 188 0.95 -1.63 -6.57
C ASN A 188 1.89 -2.20 -7.65
N GLY A 189 2.32 -1.39 -8.63
CA GLY A 189 3.19 -1.86 -9.71
C GLY A 189 2.98 -1.07 -11.00
N LEU A 190 3.34 -1.68 -12.13
CA LEU A 190 3.21 -1.09 -13.46
C LEU A 190 1.86 -1.37 -14.14
N ASN A 191 0.92 -1.98 -13.45
CA ASN A 191 -0.40 -2.36 -13.99
C ASN A 191 -0.32 -3.13 -15.33
N ASN A 192 0.72 -3.96 -15.48
CA ASN A 192 1.06 -4.73 -16.70
C ASN A 192 1.32 -3.87 -17.96
N LEU A 193 1.66 -2.60 -17.80
CA LEU A 193 2.12 -1.78 -18.91
C LEU A 193 3.51 -2.23 -19.37
N THR A 194 3.73 -2.20 -20.68
CA THR A 194 5.02 -2.45 -21.31
C THR A 194 5.37 -1.31 -22.25
N ALA A 195 6.57 -1.28 -22.80
CA ALA A 195 6.98 -0.23 -23.73
C ALA A 195 7.71 -0.79 -24.95
N SER A 196 7.82 0.02 -25.98
CA SER A 196 8.64 -0.27 -27.15
C SER A 196 10.13 -0.38 -26.79
N ASP A 197 10.91 -1.01 -27.66
CA ASP A 197 12.34 -1.23 -27.46
C ASP A 197 13.10 0.07 -27.15
N GLY A 198 14.08 -0.02 -26.27
CA GLY A 198 14.89 1.10 -25.83
C GLY A 198 14.25 1.99 -24.74
N VAL A 199 13.06 1.63 -24.26
CA VAL A 199 12.38 2.32 -23.16
C VAL A 199 12.29 1.41 -21.93
N THR A 200 12.72 1.94 -20.79
CA THR A 200 12.61 1.25 -19.50
C THR A 200 11.48 1.88 -18.69
N LEU A 201 10.51 1.04 -18.29
CA LEU A 201 9.45 1.42 -17.37
C LEU A 201 9.84 1.07 -15.94
N SER A 202 9.58 1.99 -15.02
CA SER A 202 9.74 1.75 -13.59
C SER A 202 8.65 2.44 -12.79
N ARG A 203 8.25 1.86 -11.67
CA ARG A 203 7.42 2.53 -10.69
C ARG A 203 8.29 3.43 -9.82
N VAL A 204 7.89 4.67 -9.65
CA VAL A 204 8.55 5.63 -8.77
C VAL A 204 7.61 6.08 -7.67
N THR A 205 8.18 6.38 -6.51
CA THR A 205 7.42 6.70 -5.29
C THR A 205 7.89 7.98 -4.62
N ASP A 206 8.88 8.67 -5.21
CA ASP A 206 9.33 9.93 -4.65
C ASP A 206 8.25 11.00 -4.80
N TYR A 207 8.13 11.84 -3.77
CA TYR A 207 7.07 12.83 -3.65
C TYR A 207 6.92 13.76 -4.86
N THR A 208 8.00 14.10 -5.56
CA THR A 208 7.98 15.01 -6.71
C THR A 208 7.55 14.34 -7.99
N SER A 209 7.69 13.02 -8.05
CA SER A 209 7.41 12.20 -9.24
C SER A 209 6.04 11.50 -9.19
N VAL A 210 5.19 11.80 -8.22
CA VAL A 210 3.85 11.24 -8.07
C VAL A 210 2.81 12.36 -8.12
N ALA A 211 1.78 12.21 -8.97
CA ALA A 211 0.65 13.15 -9.05
C ALA A 211 -0.47 12.77 -8.09
N ARG A 212 -0.77 11.48 -7.97
CA ARG A 212 -1.83 10.93 -7.13
C ARG A 212 -1.33 9.68 -6.40
N GLY A 213 -1.86 9.44 -5.20
CA GLY A 213 -1.50 8.25 -4.43
C GLY A 213 -0.04 8.20 -3.98
N THR A 214 0.57 7.02 -4.09
CA THR A 214 1.92 6.71 -3.61
C THR A 214 2.90 6.30 -4.69
N GLY A 215 2.44 6.13 -5.92
CA GLY A 215 3.28 5.68 -7.03
C GLY A 215 2.84 6.24 -8.36
N SER A 216 3.78 6.38 -9.29
CA SER A 216 3.55 6.72 -10.68
C SER A 216 4.45 5.91 -11.60
N LEU A 217 4.16 5.91 -12.89
CA LEU A 217 5.03 5.35 -13.92
C LEU A 217 6.11 6.36 -14.29
N GLN A 218 7.36 5.91 -14.37
CA GLN A 218 8.45 6.59 -15.06
C GLN A 218 8.85 5.78 -16.30
N ALA A 219 8.83 6.42 -17.47
CA ALA A 219 9.39 5.89 -18.69
C ALA A 219 10.70 6.63 -19.02
N MET A 220 11.81 5.90 -19.01
CA MET A 220 13.14 6.42 -19.38
C MET A 220 13.58 5.81 -20.70
N TRP A 221 14.25 6.59 -21.53
CA TRP A 221 14.84 6.13 -22.78
C TRP A 221 16.29 6.59 -22.92
N ASN A 222 17.10 5.73 -23.53
CA ASN A 222 18.55 5.94 -23.65
C ASN A 222 18.98 6.59 -24.98
N GLY A 223 18.05 6.88 -25.88
CA GLY A 223 18.33 7.38 -27.21
C GLY A 223 18.43 8.91 -27.29
N THR A 224 19.39 9.40 -28.09
CA THR A 224 19.47 10.81 -28.50
C THR A 224 18.59 11.12 -29.71
N GLY A 225 17.88 10.14 -30.24
CA GLY A 225 16.99 10.26 -31.40
C GLY A 225 15.76 11.13 -31.14
N THR A 226 15.19 11.65 -32.22
CA THR A 226 13.94 12.41 -32.22
C THR A 226 12.68 11.52 -32.25
N ASP A 227 12.87 10.21 -32.42
CA ASP A 227 11.75 9.27 -32.55
C ASP A 227 11.00 9.12 -31.24
N GLY A 228 9.68 9.04 -31.34
CA GLY A 228 8.78 8.76 -30.23
C GLY A 228 8.88 7.32 -29.74
N PHE A 229 8.11 6.99 -28.75
CA PHE A 229 7.94 5.63 -28.23
C PHE A 229 6.49 5.35 -27.85
N THR A 230 6.16 4.07 -27.77
CA THR A 230 4.82 3.64 -27.34
C THR A 230 4.90 2.93 -26.00
N ILE A 231 3.96 3.26 -25.12
CA ILE A 231 3.65 2.53 -23.89
C ILE A 231 2.39 1.73 -24.17
N PHE A 232 2.51 0.41 -24.14
CA PHE A 232 1.39 -0.50 -24.37
C PHE A 232 0.66 -0.76 -23.05
N ALA A 233 -0.65 -0.63 -23.09
CA ALA A 233 -1.52 -1.00 -21.99
C ALA A 233 -2.10 -2.41 -22.23
N PRO A 234 -2.42 -3.18 -21.17
CA PRO A 234 -3.33 -4.30 -21.31
C PRO A 234 -4.62 -3.79 -21.97
N ALA A 235 -5.14 -4.53 -22.94
CA ALA A 235 -6.34 -4.13 -23.65
C ALA A 235 -7.49 -3.82 -22.67
N ALA A 236 -7.87 -2.57 -22.58
CA ALA A 236 -8.96 -2.10 -21.73
C ALA A 236 -10.17 -1.75 -22.60
N ASP A 237 -11.34 -2.22 -22.20
CA ASP A 237 -12.57 -1.99 -22.95
C ASP A 237 -12.91 -0.48 -23.02
N ALA A 238 -12.97 0.03 -24.21
CA ALA A 238 -13.32 1.41 -24.53
C ALA A 238 -14.67 1.57 -25.23
N SER A 239 -15.39 0.47 -25.52
CA SER A 239 -16.59 0.46 -26.36
C SER A 239 -17.75 1.34 -25.85
N SER A 240 -17.83 1.56 -24.54
CA SER A 240 -18.83 2.43 -23.91
C SER A 240 -18.24 3.70 -23.33
N MET A 241 -16.95 3.93 -23.50
CA MET A 241 -16.24 5.06 -22.94
C MET A 241 -16.20 6.24 -23.92
N LYS A 242 -16.22 7.45 -23.41
CA LYS A 242 -16.17 8.68 -24.21
C LYS A 242 -14.94 9.53 -23.93
N HIS A 243 -14.32 9.32 -22.80
CA HIS A 243 -13.18 10.14 -22.37
C HIS A 243 -12.06 9.26 -21.82
N LEU A 244 -10.82 9.66 -22.11
CA LEU A 244 -9.61 9.22 -21.45
C LEU A 244 -9.04 10.39 -20.67
N THR A 245 -8.67 10.18 -19.42
CA THR A 245 -8.02 11.19 -18.57
C THR A 245 -6.79 10.57 -17.91
N LEU A 246 -5.68 11.32 -17.85
CA LEU A 246 -4.48 10.90 -17.15
C LEU A 246 -3.70 12.11 -16.63
N TRP A 247 -2.77 11.88 -15.72
CA TRP A 247 -1.77 12.85 -15.33
C TRP A 247 -0.45 12.55 -16.05
N ALA A 248 0.20 13.59 -16.55
CA ALA A 248 1.49 13.47 -17.20
C ALA A 248 2.40 14.65 -16.88
N HIS A 249 3.68 14.37 -16.82
CA HIS A 249 4.73 15.38 -16.87
C HIS A 249 5.99 14.80 -17.51
N SER A 250 6.83 15.64 -18.12
CA SER A 250 8.11 15.22 -18.68
C SER A 250 9.25 15.99 -18.05
N ARG A 251 10.41 15.35 -17.90
CA ARG A 251 11.62 15.95 -17.39
C ARG A 251 12.68 15.97 -18.49
N ASN A 252 13.31 17.15 -18.69
CA ASN A 252 14.37 17.37 -19.65
C ASN A 252 13.99 17.04 -21.11
N THR A 253 12.71 17.05 -21.43
CA THR A 253 12.20 16.84 -22.80
C THR A 253 10.83 17.47 -22.93
N ALA A 254 10.45 17.77 -24.17
CA ALA A 254 9.08 18.12 -24.53
C ALA A 254 8.56 17.11 -25.55
N GLY A 255 7.26 17.00 -25.66
CA GLY A 255 6.61 16.10 -26.61
C GLY A 255 5.10 16.13 -26.49
N THR A 256 4.44 15.41 -27.36
CA THR A 256 3.00 15.24 -27.39
C THR A 256 2.63 13.80 -27.02
N LEU A 257 1.57 13.65 -26.25
CA LEU A 257 0.97 12.34 -25.97
C LEU A 257 -0.25 12.14 -26.88
N THR A 258 -0.33 10.93 -27.42
CA THR A 258 -1.47 10.47 -28.22
C THR A 258 -1.98 9.16 -27.63
N ALA A 259 -3.27 9.11 -27.32
CA ALA A 259 -3.92 7.87 -26.91
C ALA A 259 -4.16 6.96 -28.13
N VAL A 260 -3.91 5.67 -27.95
CA VAL A 260 -4.05 4.67 -29.00
C VAL A 260 -5.16 3.69 -28.62
N PHE A 261 -6.06 3.47 -29.55
CA PHE A 261 -7.21 2.58 -29.43
C PHE A 261 -7.22 1.60 -30.60
N ALA A 262 -8.01 0.55 -30.48
CA ALA A 262 -8.32 -0.37 -31.57
C ALA A 262 -9.83 -0.42 -31.81
N ASP A 263 -10.24 -0.51 -33.08
CA ASP A 263 -11.63 -0.81 -33.47
C ASP A 263 -11.95 -2.32 -33.37
N ALA A 264 -13.13 -2.74 -33.85
CA ALA A 264 -13.56 -4.14 -33.82
C ALA A 264 -12.70 -5.06 -34.71
N GLU A 265 -12.12 -4.52 -35.77
CA GLU A 265 -11.24 -5.20 -36.73
C GLU A 265 -9.77 -5.17 -36.28
N GLY A 266 -9.45 -4.43 -35.21
CA GLY A 266 -8.09 -4.27 -34.69
C GLY A 266 -7.28 -3.15 -35.37
N ASN A 267 -7.92 -2.28 -36.17
CA ASN A 267 -7.25 -1.13 -36.74
C ASN A 267 -6.98 -0.07 -35.68
N GLU A 268 -5.87 0.64 -35.82
CA GLU A 268 -5.49 1.70 -34.90
C GLU A 268 -6.38 2.94 -35.07
N LEU A 269 -6.93 3.42 -33.96
CA LEU A 269 -7.58 4.71 -33.82
C LEU A 269 -6.78 5.55 -32.82
N THR A 270 -6.65 6.85 -33.06
CA THR A 270 -5.86 7.72 -32.20
C THR A 270 -6.63 8.94 -31.72
N ALA A 271 -6.30 9.39 -30.52
CA ALA A 271 -6.81 10.63 -29.96
C ALA A 271 -5.69 11.46 -29.35
N PRO A 272 -5.47 12.71 -29.80
CA PRO A 272 -4.44 13.56 -29.22
C PRO A 272 -4.82 13.96 -27.79
N LEU A 273 -3.87 13.82 -26.87
CA LEU A 273 -3.97 14.37 -25.53
C LEU A 273 -3.40 15.78 -25.56
N SER A 274 -4.22 16.78 -25.27
CA SER A 274 -3.88 18.18 -25.44
C SER A 274 -2.66 18.59 -24.61
N ALA A 275 -1.72 19.24 -25.28
CA ALA A 275 -0.54 19.97 -24.83
C ALA A 275 0.73 19.17 -24.58
N ALA A 276 1.84 19.79 -24.98
CA ALA A 276 3.19 19.38 -24.63
C ALA A 276 3.32 19.24 -23.11
N THR A 277 3.86 18.13 -22.69
CA THR A 277 4.23 17.91 -21.30
C THR A 277 5.45 18.79 -20.96
N GLY A 278 5.45 19.38 -19.79
CA GLY A 278 6.57 20.19 -19.28
C GLY A 278 6.97 19.68 -17.89
N ASN A 279 7.91 20.34 -17.23
CA ASN A 279 8.45 19.97 -15.92
C ASN A 279 7.45 20.04 -14.74
N SER A 280 6.16 20.08 -14.99
CA SER A 280 5.10 20.08 -13.97
C SER A 280 3.97 19.15 -14.35
N TRP A 281 3.38 18.48 -13.37
CA TRP A 281 2.23 17.62 -13.57
C TRP A 281 1.05 18.40 -14.18
N LYS A 282 0.45 17.82 -15.21
CA LYS A 282 -0.76 18.30 -15.85
C LYS A 282 -1.75 17.16 -16.01
N GLN A 283 -3.01 17.44 -15.80
CA GLN A 283 -4.07 16.52 -16.15
C GLN A 283 -4.42 16.71 -17.62
N LEU A 284 -4.38 15.63 -18.38
CA LEU A 284 -4.64 15.61 -19.83
C LEU A 284 -5.90 14.80 -20.08
N THR A 285 -6.66 15.21 -21.08
CA THR A 285 -7.89 14.54 -21.50
C THR A 285 -7.93 14.37 -23.01
N ALA A 286 -8.54 13.27 -23.46
CA ALA A 286 -8.88 13.04 -24.86
C ALA A 286 -10.28 12.47 -24.96
N SER A 287 -10.97 12.75 -26.09
CA SER A 287 -12.19 12.02 -26.44
C SER A 287 -11.83 10.67 -27.00
N VAL A 288 -12.52 9.62 -26.57
CA VAL A 288 -12.40 8.28 -27.16
C VAL A 288 -12.96 8.34 -28.57
N PRO A 289 -12.23 7.88 -29.60
CA PRO A 289 -12.71 7.90 -30.98
C PRO A 289 -13.97 7.07 -31.18
N ASP A 290 -14.83 7.50 -32.08
CA ASP A 290 -15.99 6.71 -32.48
C ASP A 290 -15.54 5.37 -33.08
N GLY A 291 -16.19 4.29 -32.68
CA GLY A 291 -15.84 2.93 -33.10
C GLY A 291 -14.74 2.26 -32.28
N ALA A 292 -14.07 2.95 -31.37
CA ALA A 292 -13.08 2.34 -30.49
C ALA A 292 -13.70 1.25 -29.62
N GLN A 293 -13.05 0.09 -29.61
CA GLN A 293 -13.43 -1.05 -28.77
C GLN A 293 -12.47 -1.26 -27.61
N GLN A 294 -11.21 -0.93 -27.81
CA GLN A 294 -10.17 -1.16 -26.81
C GLN A 294 -9.21 0.04 -26.74
N PHE A 295 -8.80 0.41 -25.54
CA PHE A 295 -7.63 1.25 -25.31
C PHE A 295 -6.41 0.33 -25.26
N THR A 296 -5.39 0.62 -26.07
CA THR A 296 -4.21 -0.22 -26.25
C THR A 296 -2.92 0.43 -25.75
N GLY A 297 -2.92 1.75 -25.54
CA GLY A 297 -1.72 2.40 -25.02
C GLY A 297 -1.63 3.90 -25.29
N LEU A 298 -0.42 4.40 -25.12
CA LEU A 298 -0.05 5.81 -25.30
C LEU A 298 1.20 5.90 -26.17
N ARG A 299 1.18 6.77 -27.17
CA ARG A 299 2.36 7.14 -27.96
C ARG A 299 2.86 8.51 -27.51
N PHE A 300 4.17 8.60 -27.25
CA PHE A 300 4.85 9.85 -26.93
C PHE A 300 5.76 10.25 -28.08
N ASP A 301 5.42 11.33 -28.76
CA ASP A 301 6.20 11.90 -29.85
C ASP A 301 7.03 13.06 -29.30
N LYS A 302 8.37 12.90 -29.29
CA LYS A 302 9.29 13.90 -28.75
C LYS A 302 9.39 15.09 -29.70
N SER A 303 9.40 16.30 -29.14
CA SER A 303 9.72 17.53 -29.89
C SER A 303 11.16 17.96 -29.63
N GLY A 304 12.12 17.28 -30.27
CA GLY A 304 13.55 17.55 -30.18
C GLY A 304 14.37 16.44 -29.52
N ALA A 305 15.69 16.53 -29.61
CA ALA A 305 16.61 15.60 -28.96
C ALA A 305 16.51 15.76 -27.45
N GLY A 306 16.24 14.65 -26.73
CA GLY A 306 16.31 14.62 -25.28
C GLY A 306 17.73 14.80 -24.77
N SER A 307 17.90 15.48 -23.63
CA SER A 307 19.16 15.48 -22.89
C SER A 307 19.25 14.25 -21.99
N GLY A 308 20.47 13.90 -21.54
CA GLY A 308 20.64 12.79 -20.60
C GLY A 308 19.71 12.90 -19.37
N GLY A 309 19.06 11.80 -19.01
CA GLY A 309 18.09 11.74 -17.91
C GLY A 309 16.69 12.25 -18.28
N SER A 310 16.34 12.27 -19.57
CA SER A 310 14.96 12.54 -20.03
C SER A 310 14.01 11.44 -19.59
N ALA A 311 12.86 11.82 -19.08
CA ALA A 311 11.82 10.88 -18.62
C ALA A 311 10.43 11.45 -18.86
N LEU A 312 9.48 10.57 -19.17
CA LEU A 312 8.04 10.81 -19.12
C LEU A 312 7.49 10.15 -17.86
N TYR A 313 6.67 10.87 -17.14
CA TYR A 313 5.93 10.36 -15.97
C TYR A 313 4.45 10.35 -16.27
N LEU A 314 3.79 9.26 -15.90
CA LEU A 314 2.35 9.07 -16.06
C LEU A 314 1.74 8.62 -14.74
N ASP A 315 0.50 9.04 -14.51
CA ASP A 315 -0.25 8.66 -13.33
C ASP A 315 -1.76 8.68 -13.60
N GLN A 316 -2.52 7.82 -12.89
CA GLN A 316 -3.99 7.78 -12.94
C GLN A 316 -4.58 7.80 -14.35
N ILE A 317 -4.41 6.71 -15.10
CA ILE A 317 -5.01 6.54 -16.43
C ILE A 317 -6.45 6.03 -16.25
N VAL A 318 -7.45 6.82 -16.64
CA VAL A 318 -8.87 6.53 -16.43
C VAL A 318 -9.66 6.68 -17.72
N LEU A 319 -10.48 5.69 -18.06
CA LEU A 319 -11.53 5.78 -19.08
C LEU A 319 -12.87 6.10 -18.40
N SER A 320 -13.68 6.97 -19.00
CA SER A 320 -15.00 7.34 -18.46
C SER A 320 -16.06 7.50 -19.55
N ALA A 321 -17.32 7.16 -19.18
CA ALA A 321 -18.45 7.16 -20.12
C ALA A 321 -19.12 8.52 -20.25
N ASP A 322 -19.29 9.26 -19.15
CA ASP A 322 -20.17 10.43 -19.11
C ASP A 322 -19.45 11.75 -19.26
N HIS A 323 -18.27 11.88 -18.64
CA HIS A 323 -17.45 13.10 -18.66
C HIS A 323 -16.01 12.78 -18.26
N ALA A 324 -15.09 13.64 -18.68
CA ALA A 324 -13.69 13.52 -18.29
C ALA A 324 -13.53 13.61 -16.77
N VAL A 325 -12.70 12.72 -16.18
CA VAL A 325 -12.43 12.68 -14.74
C VAL A 325 -11.43 13.77 -14.39
N THR A 326 -11.85 15.02 -14.44
CA THR A 326 -11.01 16.19 -14.18
C THR A 326 -11.27 16.82 -12.82
N ASN A 327 -12.10 16.17 -11.99
CA ASN A 327 -12.46 16.67 -10.67
C ASN A 327 -11.25 16.69 -9.72
N THR A 328 -11.06 17.80 -9.02
CA THR A 328 -10.08 17.98 -7.95
C THR A 328 -10.70 17.94 -6.55
N ASP A 329 -12.03 17.81 -6.46
CA ASP A 329 -12.76 17.76 -5.21
C ASP A 329 -12.69 16.36 -4.61
N ALA A 330 -12.24 16.25 -3.38
CA ALA A 330 -12.17 14.97 -2.68
C ALA A 330 -13.57 14.54 -2.18
N PRO A 331 -13.78 13.23 -1.94
CA PRO A 331 -15.01 12.75 -1.31
C PRO A 331 -15.25 13.42 0.05
N SER A 332 -16.50 13.78 0.32
CA SER A 332 -16.93 14.23 1.64
C SER A 332 -17.13 13.01 2.54
N VAL A 333 -16.32 12.86 3.56
CA VAL A 333 -16.34 11.69 4.46
C VAL A 333 -16.43 12.12 5.90
N LYS A 334 -17.36 11.51 6.65
CA LYS A 334 -17.55 11.79 8.07
C LYS A 334 -17.88 10.51 8.82
N LEU A 335 -17.15 10.20 9.88
CA LEU A 335 -17.52 9.18 10.84
C LEU A 335 -18.52 9.73 11.88
N ASN A 336 -19.48 8.92 12.29
CA ASN A 336 -20.45 9.25 13.34
C ASN A 336 -19.77 9.33 14.71
N THR A 337 -18.70 8.54 14.90
CA THR A 337 -17.84 8.59 16.08
C THR A 337 -16.37 8.43 15.69
N THR A 338 -15.50 9.16 16.38
CA THR A 338 -14.04 9.04 16.24
C THR A 338 -13.41 8.28 17.41
N SER A 339 -14.23 7.77 18.33
CA SER A 339 -13.78 6.92 19.43
C SER A 339 -14.83 5.83 19.73
N ALA A 340 -14.37 4.64 20.06
CA ALA A 340 -15.21 3.51 20.46
C ALA A 340 -14.51 2.67 21.53
N THR A 341 -15.30 1.95 22.33
CA THR A 341 -14.79 0.96 23.30
C THR A 341 -15.46 -0.37 23.01
N VAL A 342 -14.68 -1.43 22.96
CA VAL A 342 -15.14 -2.79 22.68
C VAL A 342 -14.51 -3.80 23.66
N SER A 343 -15.04 -5.00 23.73
CA SER A 343 -14.42 -6.09 24.46
C SER A 343 -13.19 -6.62 23.72
N ILE A 344 -12.21 -7.15 24.47
CA ILE A 344 -11.05 -7.82 23.89
C ILE A 344 -11.52 -9.00 23.03
N GLY A 345 -10.91 -9.17 21.87
CA GLY A 345 -11.24 -10.25 20.94
C GLY A 345 -12.52 -10.03 20.12
N THR A 346 -13.08 -8.81 20.14
CA THR A 346 -14.24 -8.45 19.31
C THR A 346 -13.89 -7.45 18.23
N ASN A 347 -14.75 -7.34 17.22
CA ASN A 347 -14.66 -6.34 16.17
C ASN A 347 -15.31 -5.03 16.62
N ALA A 348 -14.75 -3.90 16.24
CA ALA A 348 -15.47 -2.63 16.24
C ALA A 348 -16.05 -2.36 14.84
N ALA A 349 -17.27 -1.83 14.81
CA ALA A 349 -17.89 -1.31 13.60
C ALA A 349 -18.06 0.21 13.75
N LEU A 350 -17.42 0.96 12.85
CA LEU A 350 -17.49 2.41 12.81
C LEU A 350 -18.34 2.82 11.60
N SER A 351 -19.44 3.50 11.84
CA SER A 351 -20.33 3.98 10.78
C SER A 351 -20.10 5.44 10.49
N GLY A 352 -20.36 5.81 9.24
CA GLY A 352 -20.23 7.18 8.77
C GLY A 352 -20.90 7.39 7.43
N THR A 353 -20.62 8.53 6.81
CA THR A 353 -21.05 8.86 5.45
C THR A 353 -19.86 9.11 4.56
N ALA A 354 -19.96 8.68 3.31
CA ALA A 354 -18.99 8.98 2.27
C ALA A 354 -19.74 9.33 0.98
N THR A 355 -19.60 10.57 0.50
CA THR A 355 -20.32 11.08 -0.66
C THR A 355 -19.42 11.94 -1.54
N MET A 356 -19.76 12.03 -2.83
CA MET A 356 -19.24 13.07 -3.73
C MET A 356 -20.28 14.19 -3.82
N GLU A 357 -19.86 15.44 -3.64
CA GLU A 357 -20.78 16.59 -3.62
C GLU A 357 -21.63 16.74 -4.88
N ASN A 358 -21.14 16.29 -6.01
CA ASN A 358 -21.83 16.43 -7.30
C ASN A 358 -22.51 15.14 -7.78
N GLY A 359 -22.52 14.06 -6.99
CA GLY A 359 -23.13 12.77 -7.36
C GLY A 359 -22.51 12.10 -8.60
N LYS A 360 -21.42 12.66 -9.15
CA LYS A 360 -20.81 12.22 -10.42
C LYS A 360 -20.08 10.89 -10.31
N TYR A 361 -19.45 10.61 -9.13
CA TYR A 361 -18.72 9.38 -8.88
C TYR A 361 -19.15 8.82 -7.53
N PRO A 362 -19.90 7.71 -7.50
CA PRO A 362 -20.25 7.08 -6.23
C PRO A 362 -18.99 6.57 -5.54
N VAL A 363 -18.87 6.82 -4.24
CA VAL A 363 -17.84 6.17 -3.42
C VAL A 363 -18.20 4.69 -3.30
N ARG A 364 -17.27 3.82 -3.68
CA ARG A 364 -17.44 2.36 -3.61
C ARG A 364 -16.61 1.80 -2.46
N ALA A 365 -17.02 0.65 -1.94
CA ALA A 365 -16.24 -0.03 -0.91
C ALA A 365 -14.78 -0.33 -1.36
N SER A 366 -14.57 -0.62 -2.65
CA SER A 366 -13.24 -0.84 -3.25
C SER A 366 -12.34 0.40 -3.23
N ASN A 367 -12.92 1.59 -3.12
CA ASN A 367 -12.19 2.87 -3.08
C ASN A 367 -11.84 3.28 -1.65
N ILE A 368 -12.08 2.40 -0.66
CA ILE A 368 -11.83 2.66 0.75
C ILE A 368 -10.72 1.75 1.25
N ALA A 369 -9.55 2.32 1.49
CA ALA A 369 -8.43 1.60 2.07
C ALA A 369 -8.42 1.78 3.60
N VAL A 370 -8.68 0.70 4.32
CA VAL A 370 -8.72 0.70 5.80
C VAL A 370 -7.43 0.12 6.36
N LYS A 371 -6.88 0.82 7.36
CA LYS A 371 -5.78 0.30 8.18
C LYS A 371 -6.18 0.31 9.65
N VAL A 372 -5.79 -0.73 10.36
CA VAL A 372 -5.85 -0.80 11.83
C VAL A 372 -4.43 -0.92 12.34
N ASP A 373 -4.02 -0.01 13.19
CA ASP A 373 -2.64 0.09 13.70
C ASP A 373 -1.58 0.15 12.58
N GLY A 374 -1.93 0.82 11.48
CA GLY A 374 -1.10 0.95 10.28
C GLY A 374 -1.03 -0.29 9.38
N LYS A 375 -1.73 -1.39 9.72
CA LYS A 375 -1.82 -2.60 8.89
C LYS A 375 -3.11 -2.57 8.07
N ALA A 376 -3.02 -2.85 6.78
CA ALA A 376 -4.19 -2.95 5.91
C ALA A 376 -5.13 -4.07 6.35
N VAL A 377 -6.43 -3.80 6.31
CA VAL A 377 -7.49 -4.77 6.61
C VAL A 377 -8.35 -4.92 5.36
N SER A 378 -8.25 -6.07 4.71
CA SER A 378 -9.01 -6.36 3.49
C SER A 378 -10.50 -6.52 3.80
N GLY A 379 -11.37 -6.01 2.91
CA GLY A 379 -12.82 -6.14 3.04
C GLY A 379 -13.41 -5.43 4.27
N ALA A 380 -12.66 -4.55 4.91
CA ALA A 380 -13.06 -3.86 6.12
C ALA A 380 -14.12 -2.76 5.90
N ALA A 381 -14.35 -2.34 4.66
CA ALA A 381 -15.32 -1.29 4.34
C ALA A 381 -16.51 -1.86 3.57
N VAL A 382 -17.72 -1.42 3.95
CA VAL A 382 -18.97 -1.71 3.25
C VAL A 382 -19.68 -0.38 2.98
N MET A 383 -20.22 -0.24 1.78
CA MET A 383 -21.06 0.89 1.37
C MET A 383 -22.51 0.43 1.16
N SER A 384 -23.46 1.21 1.69
CA SER A 384 -24.91 1.08 1.42
C SER A 384 -25.43 2.47 1.11
N GLY A 385 -25.58 2.78 -0.18
CA GLY A 385 -25.78 4.16 -0.62
C GLY A 385 -24.61 5.04 -0.16
N SER A 386 -24.88 6.12 0.55
CA SER A 386 -23.86 7.02 1.13
C SER A 386 -23.38 6.56 2.53
N THR A 387 -23.97 5.51 3.10
CA THR A 387 -23.56 5.01 4.41
C THR A 387 -22.34 4.12 4.26
N MET A 388 -21.26 4.49 4.96
CA MET A 388 -20.02 3.73 5.06
C MET A 388 -19.97 3.02 6.42
N THR A 389 -19.60 1.74 6.43
CA THR A 389 -19.30 1.00 7.65
C THR A 389 -17.90 0.42 7.54
N ILE A 390 -17.06 0.69 8.54
CA ILE A 390 -15.69 0.18 8.65
C ILE A 390 -15.65 -0.82 9.80
N THR A 391 -15.06 -1.99 9.56
CA THR A 391 -14.84 -3.03 10.58
C THR A 391 -13.35 -3.19 10.85
N THR A 392 -12.98 -3.38 12.11
CA THR A 392 -11.57 -3.48 12.52
C THR A 392 -10.98 -4.88 12.41
N GLY A 393 -11.81 -5.91 12.30
CA GLY A 393 -11.40 -7.26 12.69
C GLY A 393 -11.28 -7.38 14.21
N THR A 394 -10.88 -8.54 14.70
CA THR A 394 -10.71 -8.82 16.14
C THR A 394 -9.55 -8.01 16.72
N LEU A 395 -9.81 -7.28 17.80
CA LEU A 395 -8.83 -6.42 18.46
C LEU A 395 -8.26 -7.10 19.72
N SER A 396 -6.95 -6.99 19.89
CA SER A 396 -6.25 -7.35 21.13
C SER A 396 -6.52 -6.32 22.25
N ALA A 397 -6.06 -6.60 23.46
CA ALA A 397 -6.16 -5.61 24.53
C ALA A 397 -5.32 -4.34 24.20
N GLY A 398 -5.89 -3.16 24.39
CA GLY A 398 -5.18 -1.89 24.23
C GLY A 398 -5.94 -0.86 23.40
N THR A 399 -5.23 0.20 23.05
CA THR A 399 -5.72 1.26 22.17
C THR A 399 -5.27 1.00 20.75
N HIS A 400 -6.22 1.02 19.83
CA HIS A 400 -6.03 0.80 18.40
C HIS A 400 -6.40 2.05 17.61
N THR A 401 -5.68 2.32 16.54
CA THR A 401 -6.01 3.39 15.61
C THR A 401 -6.59 2.80 14.33
N VAL A 402 -7.68 3.39 13.86
CA VAL A 402 -8.35 3.04 12.60
C VAL A 402 -8.25 4.22 11.67
N THR A 403 -7.70 4.02 10.48
CA THR A 403 -7.68 5.02 9.43
C THR A 403 -8.37 4.48 8.18
N ALA A 404 -9.14 5.32 7.51
CA ALA A 404 -9.73 4.98 6.22
C ALA A 404 -9.44 6.09 5.22
N ASP A 405 -8.73 5.74 4.15
CA ASP A 405 -8.54 6.58 2.97
C ASP A 405 -9.64 6.25 1.96
N VAL A 406 -10.49 7.21 1.70
CA VAL A 406 -11.58 7.12 0.73
C VAL A 406 -11.16 7.92 -0.50
N SER A 407 -11.11 7.28 -1.66
CA SER A 407 -10.69 7.92 -2.90
C SER A 407 -11.79 7.90 -3.96
N ASP A 408 -11.76 8.87 -4.86
CA ASP A 408 -12.52 8.83 -6.13
C ASP A 408 -11.67 8.24 -7.27
N ASP A 409 -12.28 8.11 -8.44
CA ASP A 409 -11.60 7.56 -9.63
C ASP A 409 -10.52 8.52 -10.19
N ALA A 410 -10.53 9.81 -9.81
CA ALA A 410 -9.48 10.77 -10.14
C ALA A 410 -8.31 10.76 -9.13
N GLY A 411 -8.37 9.90 -8.11
CA GLY A 411 -7.35 9.79 -7.06
C GLY A 411 -7.39 10.90 -6.00
N ASN A 412 -8.46 11.71 -5.96
CA ASN A 412 -8.67 12.64 -4.84
C ASN A 412 -9.05 11.84 -3.60
N ARG A 413 -8.58 12.27 -2.44
CA ARG A 413 -8.66 11.48 -1.19
C ARG A 413 -9.19 12.29 -0.03
N THR A 414 -9.92 11.61 0.82
CA THR A 414 -10.23 12.07 2.17
C THR A 414 -9.92 10.96 3.15
N ARG A 415 -9.20 11.28 4.22
CA ARG A 415 -8.92 10.36 5.31
C ARG A 415 -9.79 10.67 6.51
N VAL A 416 -10.32 9.62 7.12
CA VAL A 416 -10.93 9.68 8.45
C VAL A 416 -10.16 8.79 9.40
N CYS A 417 -10.09 9.24 10.67
CA CYS A 417 -9.35 8.55 11.72
C CYS A 417 -10.27 8.33 12.93
N ALA A 418 -10.13 7.17 13.56
CA ALA A 418 -10.79 6.86 14.82
C ALA A 418 -9.83 6.12 15.76
N THR A 419 -10.14 6.16 17.05
CA THR A 419 -9.45 5.39 18.09
C THR A 419 -10.42 4.38 18.68
N VAL A 420 -10.02 3.11 18.78
CA VAL A 420 -10.80 2.05 19.40
C VAL A 420 -10.03 1.50 20.60
N THR A 421 -10.64 1.45 21.77
CA THR A 421 -10.04 0.85 22.97
C THR A 421 -10.70 -0.52 23.21
N ALA A 422 -9.89 -1.58 23.21
CA ALA A 422 -10.32 -2.94 23.54
C ALA A 422 -9.82 -3.31 24.94
N GLY A 423 -10.69 -3.28 25.93
CA GLY A 423 -10.32 -3.47 27.33
C GLY A 423 -9.39 -2.40 27.88
N SER A 424 -8.64 -2.70 28.96
CA SER A 424 -7.65 -1.76 29.54
C SER A 424 -6.32 -1.86 28.81
N ALA A 425 -5.76 -0.71 28.41
CA ALA A 425 -4.40 -0.65 27.83
C ALA A 425 -3.37 -1.04 28.89
N SER A 426 -2.44 -1.93 28.54
CA SER A 426 -1.31 -2.29 29.40
C SER A 426 -0.33 -1.10 29.50
N ASN A 427 0.11 -0.78 30.71
CA ASN A 427 1.19 0.20 30.89
C ASN A 427 2.52 -0.46 30.54
N VAL A 428 3.05 -0.17 29.35
CA VAL A 428 4.35 -0.66 28.89
C VAL A 428 5.51 0.17 29.50
N PHE A 429 5.25 1.44 29.83
CA PHE A 429 6.24 2.40 30.30
C PHE A 429 5.88 2.96 31.66
N ALA A 430 6.87 3.06 32.54
CA ALA A 430 6.66 3.52 33.94
C ALA A 430 6.17 4.99 34.04
N ASP A 431 6.45 5.80 33.01
CA ASP A 431 6.16 7.24 33.00
C ASP A 431 4.96 7.64 32.12
N THR A 432 4.18 6.68 31.64
CA THR A 432 3.03 6.97 30.77
C THR A 432 1.67 6.63 31.39
N ALA A 433 1.60 5.99 32.54
CA ALA A 433 0.38 5.44 33.13
C ALA A 433 -0.81 6.43 33.19
N SER A 434 -0.55 7.68 33.54
CA SER A 434 -1.56 8.75 33.56
C SER A 434 -1.40 9.76 32.42
N HIS A 435 -0.47 9.52 31.49
CA HIS A 435 -0.18 10.43 30.40
C HIS A 435 -1.08 10.12 29.18
N TRP A 436 -1.62 11.15 28.54
CA TRP A 436 -2.50 11.02 27.38
C TRP A 436 -1.88 10.21 26.22
N ALA A 437 -0.54 10.20 26.11
CA ALA A 437 0.16 9.46 25.06
C ALA A 437 0.33 7.97 25.35
N ASN A 438 -0.14 7.44 26.51
CA ASN A 438 0.09 6.05 26.92
C ASN A 438 -0.33 5.03 25.85
N GLY A 439 -1.55 5.14 25.33
CA GLY A 439 -2.06 4.22 24.30
C GLY A 439 -1.22 4.24 23.02
N TYR A 440 -0.86 5.42 22.55
CA TYR A 440 -0.03 5.59 21.34
C TYR A 440 1.41 5.09 21.54
N ALA A 441 2.00 5.39 22.71
CA ALA A 441 3.35 4.92 23.07
C ALA A 441 3.40 3.38 23.12
N SER A 442 2.42 2.76 23.78
CA SER A 442 2.30 1.30 23.86
C SER A 442 2.10 0.66 22.49
N LEU A 443 1.23 1.23 21.64
CA LEU A 443 1.00 0.78 20.28
C LEU A 443 2.27 0.82 19.43
N LEU A 444 2.99 1.95 19.41
CA LEU A 444 4.21 2.08 18.61
C LEU A 444 5.37 1.24 19.16
N SER A 445 5.39 0.98 20.46
CA SER A 445 6.33 0.04 21.07
C SER A 445 6.07 -1.39 20.63
N ALA A 446 4.80 -1.82 20.66
CA ALA A 446 4.40 -3.15 20.18
C ALA A 446 4.69 -3.36 18.69
N ARG A 447 4.61 -2.29 17.88
CA ARG A 447 5.02 -2.29 16.47
C ARG A 447 6.54 -2.20 16.25
N GLY A 448 7.34 -2.07 17.32
CA GLY A 448 8.79 -1.92 17.24
C GLY A 448 9.27 -0.56 16.68
N ILE A 449 8.35 0.40 16.48
CA ILE A 449 8.64 1.70 15.86
C ILE A 449 9.32 2.66 16.84
N MET A 450 8.73 2.85 18.02
CA MET A 450 9.32 3.68 19.09
C MET A 450 9.60 2.82 20.32
N LYS A 451 10.83 2.85 20.78
CA LYS A 451 11.27 2.10 21.98
C LYS A 451 11.44 3.07 23.17
N GLY A 452 11.31 2.55 24.38
CA GLY A 452 11.65 3.25 25.60
C GLY A 452 13.14 3.16 25.94
N GLU A 453 13.53 3.87 26.98
CA GLU A 453 14.85 3.87 27.59
C GLU A 453 14.78 3.10 28.90
N THR A 454 15.66 2.12 29.11
CA THR A 454 15.70 1.37 30.37
C THR A 454 16.63 2.08 31.35
N ALA A 455 16.11 2.38 32.52
CA ALA A 455 16.85 2.96 33.63
C ALA A 455 16.32 2.38 34.94
N ASN A 456 17.22 1.99 35.85
CA ASN A 456 16.88 1.47 37.18
C ASN A 456 15.85 0.32 37.13
N GLY A 457 15.97 -0.59 36.17
CA GLY A 457 15.08 -1.74 36.02
C GLY A 457 13.70 -1.46 35.45
N SER A 458 13.39 -0.21 35.12
CA SER A 458 12.12 0.20 34.50
C SER A 458 12.36 0.79 33.11
N THR A 459 11.35 0.68 32.24
CA THR A 459 11.39 1.27 30.91
C THR A 459 10.54 2.53 30.88
N TYR A 460 11.13 3.62 30.38
CA TYR A 460 10.53 4.95 30.30
C TYR A 460 10.35 5.39 28.85
N PHE A 461 9.21 5.95 28.49
CA PHE A 461 8.96 6.50 27.17
C PHE A 461 9.46 7.94 27.01
N ARG A 462 9.49 8.70 28.08
CA ARG A 462 9.82 10.13 28.11
C ARG A 462 8.87 10.97 27.22
N PRO A 463 7.55 10.92 27.42
CA PRO A 463 6.58 11.50 26.46
C PRO A 463 6.73 13.01 26.27
N ASN A 464 7.20 13.74 27.29
CA ASN A 464 7.39 15.19 27.26
C ASN A 464 8.78 15.62 26.76
N ARG A 465 9.70 14.68 26.50
CA ARG A 465 11.03 14.99 25.97
C ARG A 465 10.93 15.32 24.47
N ASN A 466 11.61 16.38 24.03
CA ASN A 466 11.74 16.70 22.63
C ASN A 466 12.48 15.59 21.87
N LEU A 467 12.08 15.37 20.63
CA LEU A 467 12.66 14.37 19.74
C LEU A 467 13.83 14.97 18.95
N THR A 468 14.96 14.28 18.88
CA THR A 468 16.09 14.67 18.03
C THR A 468 15.92 14.17 16.59
N ARG A 469 16.63 14.80 15.62
CA ARG A 469 16.56 14.40 14.21
C ARG A 469 17.04 12.97 13.99
N GLN A 470 18.10 12.53 14.66
CA GLN A 470 18.56 11.14 14.56
C GLN A 470 17.53 10.14 15.11
N GLU A 471 16.87 10.45 16.22
CA GLU A 471 15.80 9.60 16.76
C GLU A 471 14.59 9.54 15.82
N PHE A 472 14.24 10.67 15.22
CA PHE A 472 13.17 10.72 14.23
C PHE A 472 13.53 9.94 12.96
N ALA A 473 14.76 10.03 12.46
CA ALA A 473 15.23 9.23 11.33
C ALA A 473 15.10 7.72 11.61
N VAL A 474 15.51 7.27 12.79
CA VAL A 474 15.36 5.85 13.20
C VAL A 474 13.89 5.46 13.30
N THR A 475 13.05 6.34 13.83
CA THR A 475 11.62 6.10 13.95
C THR A 475 10.95 5.98 12.58
N MET A 476 11.27 6.89 11.64
CA MET A 476 10.75 6.87 10.27
C MET A 476 11.26 5.65 9.49
N ALA A 477 12.53 5.31 9.61
CA ALA A 477 13.08 4.12 8.95
C ALA A 477 12.36 2.83 9.39
N ARG A 478 12.03 2.70 10.69
CA ARG A 478 11.26 1.57 11.22
C ARG A 478 9.80 1.61 10.77
N LEU A 479 9.16 2.79 10.82
CA LEU A 479 7.78 2.97 10.40
C LEU A 479 7.57 2.55 8.94
N LEU A 480 8.50 2.94 8.07
CA LEU A 480 8.44 2.69 6.62
C LEU A 480 9.15 1.40 6.21
N ASN A 481 9.66 0.63 7.19
CA ASN A 481 10.39 -0.62 6.96
C ASN A 481 11.55 -0.47 5.96
N LEU A 482 12.31 0.63 6.06
CA LEU A 482 13.44 0.88 5.17
C LEU A 482 14.63 -0.01 5.50
N ASP A 483 15.38 -0.41 4.48
CA ASP A 483 16.63 -1.13 4.69
C ASP A 483 17.70 -0.22 5.30
N THR A 484 18.06 -0.50 6.55
CA THR A 484 19.09 0.21 7.33
C THR A 484 20.41 -0.54 7.41
N SER A 485 20.56 -1.66 6.73
CA SER A 485 21.76 -2.52 6.79
C SER A 485 22.97 -1.89 6.11
N SER A 486 22.75 -1.11 5.05
CA SER A 486 23.81 -0.44 4.32
C SER A 486 24.26 0.83 5.07
N THR A 487 25.39 0.71 5.76
CA THR A 487 26.08 1.82 6.45
C THR A 487 27.35 2.25 5.71
N SER A 488 27.69 1.57 4.61
CA SER A 488 28.89 1.84 3.82
C SER A 488 28.70 3.03 2.88
N GLY A 489 29.75 3.82 2.73
CA GLY A 489 29.77 5.00 1.85
C GLY A 489 29.52 6.31 2.61
N THR A 490 29.83 7.41 1.90
CA THR A 490 29.62 8.76 2.39
C THR A 490 28.14 9.12 2.30
N LEU A 491 27.57 9.66 3.37
CA LEU A 491 26.18 10.13 3.39
C LEU A 491 26.02 11.50 2.71
N GLY A 492 27.15 12.19 2.45
CA GLY A 492 27.18 13.50 1.83
C GLY A 492 26.85 14.67 2.77
N PHE A 493 26.80 14.42 4.08
CA PHE A 493 26.63 15.47 5.09
C PHE A 493 27.97 15.91 5.66
N ALA A 494 28.17 17.21 5.80
CA ALA A 494 29.40 17.77 6.33
C ALA A 494 29.63 17.45 7.82
N ASP A 495 28.57 17.10 8.54
CA ASP A 495 28.57 16.69 9.94
C ASP A 495 28.37 15.17 10.12
N GLU A 496 28.65 14.39 9.09
CA GLU A 496 28.43 12.94 9.06
C GLU A 496 29.09 12.20 10.22
N ASP A 497 30.28 12.63 10.64
CA ASP A 497 31.02 12.03 11.76
C ASP A 497 30.32 12.24 13.12
N SER A 498 29.43 13.20 13.23
CA SER A 498 28.63 13.44 14.41
C SER A 498 27.40 12.51 14.54
N ILE A 499 27.10 11.74 13.49
CA ILE A 499 25.97 10.80 13.48
C ILE A 499 26.42 9.52 14.20
N PRO A 500 25.78 9.16 15.32
CA PRO A 500 26.18 7.98 16.08
C PRO A 500 25.90 6.70 15.28
N SER A 501 26.71 5.67 15.51
CA SER A 501 26.65 4.39 14.77
C SER A 501 25.25 3.76 14.76
N TRP A 502 24.51 3.84 15.86
CA TRP A 502 23.17 3.27 15.97
C TRP A 502 22.13 3.98 15.09
N ALA A 503 22.36 5.23 14.67
CA ALA A 503 21.46 6.01 13.82
C ALA A 503 21.93 6.05 12.35
N ARG A 504 23.20 5.74 12.07
CA ARG A 504 23.81 5.95 10.74
C ARG A 504 23.06 5.22 9.62
N GLY A 505 22.72 3.95 9.82
CA GLY A 505 21.95 3.18 8.83
C GLY A 505 20.57 3.76 8.55
N ALA A 506 19.88 4.22 9.60
CA ALA A 506 18.58 4.86 9.45
C ALA A 506 18.68 6.22 8.74
N VAL A 507 19.67 7.05 9.09
CA VAL A 507 19.92 8.34 8.41
C VAL A 507 20.22 8.09 6.93
N ALA A 508 21.06 7.11 6.60
CA ALA A 508 21.33 6.70 5.24
C ALA A 508 20.05 6.29 4.49
N ALA A 509 19.21 5.49 5.13
CA ALA A 509 17.97 4.98 4.54
C ALA A 509 16.96 6.09 4.25
N VAL A 510 16.69 6.99 5.22
CA VAL A 510 15.74 8.10 5.02
C VAL A 510 16.26 9.16 4.05
N SER A 511 17.58 9.32 3.92
CA SER A 511 18.19 10.21 2.95
C SER A 511 18.09 9.64 1.53
N ARG A 512 18.43 8.35 1.34
CA ARG A 512 18.26 7.66 0.04
C ARG A 512 16.79 7.65 -0.44
N ALA A 513 15.86 7.51 0.50
CA ALA A 513 14.43 7.58 0.22
C ALA A 513 13.91 9.00 -0.02
N ASN A 514 14.77 10.01 0.00
CA ASN A 514 14.43 11.43 -0.19
C ASN A 514 13.44 11.99 0.85
N ILE A 515 13.38 11.37 2.02
CA ILE A 515 12.45 11.70 3.11
C ILE A 515 13.05 12.82 3.99
N MET A 516 14.34 12.67 4.36
CA MET A 516 15.07 13.63 5.18
C MET A 516 16.39 13.97 4.50
N ASN A 517 16.52 15.20 3.97
CA ASN A 517 17.61 15.59 3.07
C ASN A 517 18.65 16.54 3.71
N GLY A 518 18.55 16.79 5.01
CA GLY A 518 19.42 17.75 5.69
C GLY A 518 19.08 19.22 5.36
N SER A 519 19.93 20.12 5.79
CA SER A 519 19.84 21.56 5.54
C SER A 519 21.15 22.10 4.98
N SER A 520 21.05 23.03 4.02
CA SER A 520 22.24 23.65 3.42
C SER A 520 22.67 24.85 4.25
N SER A 521 23.97 24.93 4.54
CA SER A 521 24.63 26.09 5.15
C SER A 521 26.02 26.24 4.57
N ASN A 522 26.36 27.47 4.13
CA ASN A 522 27.67 27.78 3.51
C ASN A 522 28.06 26.81 2.39
N GLY A 523 27.12 26.44 1.53
CA GLY A 523 27.33 25.51 0.41
C GLY A 523 27.56 24.05 0.79
N LYS A 524 27.45 23.70 2.06
CA LYS A 524 27.54 22.33 2.56
C LYS A 524 26.20 21.86 3.11
N LEU A 525 25.94 20.56 3.00
CA LEU A 525 24.75 19.93 3.52
C LEU A 525 25.03 19.35 4.92
N TYR A 526 24.15 19.61 5.88
CA TYR A 526 24.27 19.14 7.26
C TYR A 526 23.02 18.34 7.64
N PHE A 527 23.20 17.22 8.32
CA PHE A 527 22.07 16.45 8.86
C PHE A 527 21.59 17.03 10.20
N ASN A 528 22.49 17.59 11.01
CA ASN A 528 22.22 18.13 12.34
C ASN A 528 21.58 17.08 13.27
N SER A 529 22.24 15.93 13.41
CA SER A 529 21.68 14.71 14.02
C SER A 529 21.12 14.90 15.42
N GLN A 530 21.75 15.72 16.26
CA GLN A 530 21.37 15.97 17.65
C GLN A 530 20.39 17.14 17.85
N ALA A 531 20.13 17.92 16.80
CA ALA A 531 19.16 19.01 16.88
C ALA A 531 17.74 18.47 17.18
N THR A 532 16.99 19.21 18.00
CA THR A 532 15.57 18.91 18.21
C THR A 532 14.77 19.29 16.97
N MET A 533 13.73 18.49 16.68
CA MET A 533 12.86 18.71 15.53
C MET A 533 11.76 19.72 15.86
N THR A 534 11.55 20.67 14.96
CA THR A 534 10.35 21.52 15.01
C THR A 534 9.13 20.77 14.45
N ARG A 535 7.93 21.21 14.80
CA ARG A 535 6.70 20.65 14.25
C ARG A 535 6.63 20.80 12.73
N THR A 536 7.09 21.93 12.17
CA THR A 536 7.16 22.14 10.72
C THR A 536 8.06 21.12 10.03
N GLU A 537 9.23 20.85 10.58
CA GLU A 537 10.14 19.85 10.00
C GLU A 537 9.53 18.47 10.02
N VAL A 538 8.89 18.09 11.12
CA VAL A 538 8.17 16.80 11.22
C VAL A 538 7.01 16.73 10.24
N MET A 539 6.16 17.77 10.18
CA MET A 539 5.06 17.83 9.21
C MET A 539 5.54 17.73 7.78
N THR A 540 6.70 18.32 7.47
CA THR A 540 7.30 18.22 6.13
C THR A 540 7.70 16.79 5.79
N VAL A 541 8.34 16.09 6.73
CA VAL A 541 8.74 14.69 6.54
C VAL A 541 7.53 13.77 6.40
N ILE A 542 6.56 13.89 7.32
CA ILE A 542 5.33 13.10 7.29
C ILE A 542 4.53 13.37 6.00
N GLY A 543 4.37 14.64 5.61
CA GLY A 543 3.64 15.02 4.40
C GLY A 543 4.27 14.49 3.11
N ARG A 544 5.60 14.31 3.06
CA ARG A 544 6.30 13.64 1.94
C ARG A 544 6.00 12.14 1.86
N CYS A 545 5.69 11.52 2.99
CA CYS A 545 5.40 10.09 3.06
C CYS A 545 3.90 9.75 2.90
N LEU A 546 3.02 10.75 3.00
CA LEU A 546 1.59 10.57 2.78
C LEU A 546 1.25 10.45 1.29
N PRO A 547 0.23 9.66 0.92
CA PRO A 547 -0.29 9.63 -0.45
C PRO A 547 -0.66 11.02 -0.95
N ARG A 548 -0.54 11.24 -2.25
CA ARG A 548 -1.02 12.47 -2.92
C ARG A 548 -2.52 12.43 -3.15
N GLY A 549 -3.13 13.60 -3.36
CA GLY A 549 -4.52 13.73 -3.76
C GLY A 549 -5.50 14.03 -2.62
N TYR A 550 -5.01 14.34 -1.40
CA TYR A 550 -5.89 14.84 -0.35
C TYR A 550 -6.50 16.19 -0.74
N ALA A 551 -7.72 16.47 -0.26
CA ALA A 551 -8.43 17.71 -0.49
C ALA A 551 -7.56 18.92 -0.15
N ALA A 552 -7.64 19.97 -0.97
CA ALA A 552 -7.02 21.24 -0.63
C ALA A 552 -7.70 21.82 0.62
N VAL A 553 -6.89 22.17 1.62
CA VAL A 553 -7.37 22.78 2.86
C VAL A 553 -6.75 24.15 3.08
N SER A 554 -7.53 25.06 3.65
CA SER A 554 -7.00 26.29 4.21
C SER A 554 -6.46 26.03 5.62
N LEU A 555 -5.27 26.55 5.90
CA LEU A 555 -4.68 26.45 7.25
C LEU A 555 -5.26 27.55 8.14
N ASN A 556 -6.40 27.26 8.76
CA ASN A 556 -7.12 28.20 9.62
C ASN A 556 -6.55 28.23 11.06
N TYR A 557 -5.23 28.44 11.16
CA TYR A 557 -4.53 28.58 12.44
C TYR A 557 -4.03 30.01 12.59
N THR A 558 -4.07 30.56 13.82
CA THR A 558 -3.70 31.95 14.10
C THR A 558 -2.23 32.25 13.77
N ASP A 559 -1.39 31.22 13.77
CA ASP A 559 0.04 31.29 13.47
C ASP A 559 0.42 30.61 12.13
N ALA A 560 -0.55 30.38 11.24
CA ALA A 560 -0.29 29.74 9.95
C ALA A 560 0.68 30.55 9.05
N SER A 561 0.69 31.87 9.18
CA SER A 561 1.57 32.76 8.41
C SER A 561 3.07 32.57 8.71
N VAL A 562 3.40 31.93 9.83
CA VAL A 562 4.79 31.64 10.23
C VAL A 562 5.32 30.36 9.56
N ILE A 563 4.45 29.57 8.92
CA ILE A 563 4.85 28.34 8.21
C ILE A 563 5.66 28.74 6.96
N PRO A 564 6.91 28.26 6.84
CA PRO A 564 7.73 28.58 5.68
C PRO A 564 7.11 28.05 4.38
N SER A 565 7.30 28.76 3.28
CA SER A 565 6.77 28.39 1.97
C SER A 565 7.17 26.99 1.51
N TRP A 566 8.39 26.55 1.84
CA TRP A 566 8.90 25.21 1.51
C TRP A 566 8.16 24.07 2.25
N ALA A 567 7.45 24.37 3.34
CA ALA A 567 6.72 23.38 4.14
C ALA A 567 5.20 23.42 3.90
N THR A 568 4.68 24.48 3.30
CA THR A 568 3.23 24.77 3.28
C THR A 568 2.41 23.63 2.69
N GLU A 569 2.83 23.05 1.58
CA GLU A 569 2.10 21.94 0.92
C GLU A 569 2.08 20.68 1.79
N GLN A 570 3.20 20.33 2.42
CA GLN A 570 3.29 19.15 3.28
C GLN A 570 2.47 19.33 4.56
N VAL A 571 2.45 20.55 5.10
CA VAL A 571 1.60 20.87 6.26
C VAL A 571 0.13 20.75 5.89
N LYS A 572 -0.29 21.30 4.75
CA LYS A 572 -1.66 21.13 4.23
C LYS A 572 -2.02 19.65 4.05
N THR A 573 -1.12 18.86 3.46
CA THR A 573 -1.31 17.41 3.30
C THR A 573 -1.52 16.72 4.65
N CYS A 574 -0.70 17.01 5.66
CA CYS A 574 -0.84 16.45 7.00
C CYS A 574 -2.16 16.82 7.68
N VAL A 575 -2.60 18.08 7.53
CA VAL A 575 -3.87 18.56 8.10
C VAL A 575 -5.05 17.91 7.37
N SER A 576 -5.03 17.88 6.04
CA SER A 576 -6.08 17.26 5.23
C SER A 576 -6.18 15.74 5.46
N ALA A 577 -5.04 15.08 5.65
CA ALA A 577 -5.01 13.65 6.00
C ALA A 577 -5.41 13.38 7.47
N GLY A 578 -5.68 14.41 8.27
CA GLY A 578 -6.08 14.26 9.67
C GLY A 578 -5.02 13.66 10.60
N VAL A 579 -3.76 13.55 10.15
CA VAL A 579 -2.66 13.04 11.00
C VAL A 579 -2.11 14.10 11.94
N ILE A 580 -2.33 15.37 11.62
CA ILE A 580 -1.96 16.52 12.45
C ILE A 580 -3.13 17.50 12.55
N GLY A 581 -3.37 17.98 13.77
CA GLY A 581 -4.27 19.08 14.06
C GLY A 581 -3.58 20.18 14.86
N GLY A 582 -4.26 21.31 15.03
CA GLY A 582 -3.83 22.40 15.91
C GLY A 582 -4.07 22.09 17.39
N TYR A 583 -3.72 23.06 18.20
CA TYR A 583 -4.00 23.08 19.64
C TYR A 583 -5.34 23.77 19.93
N SER A 584 -5.82 23.61 21.15
CA SER A 584 -7.09 24.22 21.60
C SER A 584 -7.09 25.75 21.60
N ASP A 585 -5.92 26.38 21.55
CA ASP A 585 -5.73 27.83 21.44
C ASP A 585 -5.78 28.34 19.98
N GLY A 586 -6.10 27.47 19.02
CA GLY A 586 -6.18 27.81 17.60
C GLY A 586 -4.84 27.92 16.89
N THR A 587 -3.73 27.52 17.53
CA THR A 587 -2.39 27.52 16.92
C THR A 587 -2.01 26.15 16.37
N ILE A 588 -1.05 26.08 15.44
CA ILE A 588 -0.37 24.84 14.98
C ILE A 588 1.07 24.77 15.49
N ARG A 589 1.60 25.85 16.02
CA ARG A 589 2.94 26.01 16.61
C ARG A 589 4.07 25.53 15.68
N PRO A 590 4.23 26.11 14.49
CA PRO A 590 5.15 25.59 13.47
C PRO A 590 6.61 25.55 13.95
N ASN A 591 7.07 26.54 14.70
CA ASN A 591 8.42 26.63 15.21
C ASN A 591 8.63 25.95 16.59
N GLY A 592 7.57 25.41 17.19
CA GLY A 592 7.68 24.68 18.45
C GLY A 592 8.40 23.35 18.27
N ASN A 593 9.25 22.97 19.22
CA ASN A 593 9.82 21.64 19.27
C ASN A 593 8.73 20.60 19.53
N ILE A 594 8.80 19.47 18.84
CA ILE A 594 7.83 18.39 19.01
C ILE A 594 8.30 17.39 20.06
N THR A 595 7.36 16.93 20.89
CA THR A 595 7.65 15.94 21.93
C THR A 595 7.48 14.51 21.40
N ARG A 596 8.08 13.54 22.12
CA ARG A 596 7.95 12.11 21.82
C ARG A 596 6.49 11.63 21.91
N GLY A 597 5.70 12.19 22.86
CA GLY A 597 4.27 11.89 22.98
C GLY A 597 3.45 12.38 21.77
N GLU A 598 3.72 13.59 21.30
CA GLU A 598 3.05 14.14 20.10
C GLU A 598 3.41 13.35 18.84
N ILE A 599 4.68 12.98 18.68
CA ILE A 599 5.12 12.10 17.58
C ILE A 599 4.42 10.75 17.65
N ALA A 600 4.29 10.16 18.85
CA ALA A 600 3.63 8.87 18.99
C ALA A 600 2.17 8.93 18.50
N LYS A 601 1.44 9.99 18.81
CA LYS A 601 0.07 10.20 18.31
C LYS A 601 0.05 10.32 16.78
N ILE A 602 0.93 11.14 16.20
CA ILE A 602 0.99 11.37 14.75
C ILE A 602 1.29 10.07 14.01
N LEU A 603 2.32 9.33 14.43
CA LEU A 603 2.73 8.10 13.76
C LEU A 603 1.78 6.93 13.98
N ALA A 604 0.96 6.96 15.02
CA ALA A 604 -0.10 6.00 15.22
C ALA A 604 -1.25 6.18 14.20
N LEU A 605 -1.46 7.41 13.73
CA LEU A 605 -2.46 7.78 12.72
C LEU A 605 -1.93 7.69 11.28
N PHE A 606 -0.62 7.44 11.09
CA PHE A 606 0.02 7.27 9.79
C PHE A 606 -0.18 5.85 9.26
#